data_a26e689a10853f674bcf87fc1177d451
#
_entry.id   a26e689a10853f674bcf87fc1177d451
#
_cell.length_a   1.000
_cell.length_b   1.000
_cell.length_c   1.000
_cell.angle_alpha   90.00
_cell.angle_beta   90.00
_cell.angle_gamma   90.00
#
_symmetry.space_group_name_H-M   'P 1'
#
loop_
_entity.id
_entity.type
_entity.pdbx_description
1 polymer ?
#
loop_
_entity_poly.entity_id
_entity_poly.type
_entity_poly.pdbx_seq_one_letter_code
_entity_poly.pdbx_strand_id
1 'polypeptide(L)'
;MYFRGTTLGNAAAALIGKQLNYDWTRGDDGKVTMKVRAESNGYGIEWGKSLTAGVRSDTAATNGTSVDFGTGSTDFGAQFYLQVFSFTGTDITFTIEESSDNAAADAFAAVTGGAFTEVTAAPAVERIQTARDQTVERYLRVATTGTFTECSFAVVAVRNDTSVVF
;
A
#
# COMPACT_ATOMS: atom_id res chain seq x y z
N MET A 1 -7.71 -3.94 1.90
CA MET A 1 -6.59 -3.81 2.88
C MET A 1 -7.14 -3.82 4.30
N TYR A 2 -6.38 -4.31 5.24
CA TYR A 2 -6.66 -4.27 6.66
C TYR A 2 -5.52 -3.56 7.37
N PHE A 3 -5.80 -2.52 8.12
CA PHE A 3 -4.81 -1.76 8.88
C PHE A 3 -4.96 -2.06 10.37
N ARG A 4 -3.85 -2.33 11.02
CA ARG A 4 -3.78 -2.53 12.45
C ARG A 4 -3.52 -1.19 13.18
N GLY A 5 -4.45 -0.24 12.99
CA GLY A 5 -4.34 1.14 13.46
C GLY A 5 -4.12 2.13 12.31
N THR A 6 -4.09 3.42 12.64
CA THR A 6 -4.00 4.53 11.69
C THR A 6 -2.64 5.23 11.70
N THR A 7 -1.66 4.71 12.45
CA THR A 7 -0.30 5.25 12.49
C THR A 7 0.49 4.75 11.30
N LEU A 8 1.24 5.65 10.67
CA LEU A 8 2.18 5.31 9.61
C LEU A 8 3.16 4.21 10.06
N GLY A 9 3.41 3.23 9.21
CA GLY A 9 4.28 2.09 9.50
C GLY A 9 3.65 0.99 10.36
N ASN A 10 2.39 1.12 10.77
CA ASN A 10 1.70 0.03 11.47
C ASN A 10 1.56 -1.19 10.56
N ALA A 11 1.50 -2.37 11.20
CA ALA A 11 1.26 -3.62 10.51
C ALA A 11 -0.07 -3.53 9.74
N ALA A 12 -0.04 -3.95 8.49
CA ALA A 12 -1.18 -3.98 7.61
C ALA A 12 -1.17 -5.26 6.79
N ALA A 13 -2.36 -5.78 6.50
CA ALA A 13 -2.53 -6.92 5.60
C ALA A 13 -3.22 -6.46 4.32
N ALA A 14 -2.78 -7.00 3.21
CA ALA A 14 -3.39 -6.79 1.92
C ALA A 14 -3.72 -8.11 1.24
N LEU A 15 -4.73 -8.08 0.39
CA LEU A 15 -5.24 -9.22 -0.34
C LEU A 15 -5.89 -8.70 -1.62
N ILE A 16 -5.58 -9.34 -2.75
CA ILE A 16 -6.40 -9.21 -3.94
C ILE A 16 -7.45 -10.32 -3.90
N GLY A 17 -8.72 -9.94 -3.90
CA GLY A 17 -9.80 -10.92 -3.81
C GLY A 17 -11.15 -10.34 -4.12
N LYS A 18 -12.14 -11.23 -4.15
CA LYS A 18 -13.55 -10.88 -4.24
C LYS A 18 -14.20 -11.07 -2.89
N GLN A 19 -15.03 -10.10 -2.52
CA GLN A 19 -15.97 -10.29 -1.43
C GLN A 19 -17.06 -11.28 -1.88
N LEU A 20 -17.19 -12.40 -1.19
CA LEU A 20 -18.17 -13.44 -1.53
C LEU A 20 -19.43 -13.33 -0.71
N ASN A 21 -19.33 -12.85 0.52
CA ASN A 21 -20.45 -12.83 1.44
C ASN A 21 -20.42 -11.59 2.33
N TYR A 22 -21.61 -11.16 2.69
CA TYR A 22 -21.87 -10.01 3.53
C TYR A 22 -23.08 -10.34 4.41
N ASP A 23 -22.82 -10.98 5.55
CA ASP A 23 -23.86 -11.33 6.49
C ASP A 23 -23.90 -10.31 7.63
N TRP A 24 -25.07 -9.77 7.89
CA TRP A 24 -25.28 -8.95 9.08
C TRP A 24 -26.35 -9.60 9.97
N THR A 25 -26.11 -9.54 11.26
CA THR A 25 -27.03 -10.08 12.28
C THR A 25 -27.25 -9.00 13.33
N ARG A 26 -28.49 -8.77 13.70
CA ARG A 26 -28.84 -7.92 14.82
C ARG A 26 -29.24 -8.80 16.00
N GLY A 27 -28.52 -8.68 17.11
CA GLY A 27 -28.87 -9.35 18.36
C GLY A 27 -30.06 -8.66 19.07
N ASP A 28 -30.69 -9.38 19.99
CA ASP A 28 -31.78 -8.87 20.81
C ASP A 28 -31.35 -7.70 21.72
N ASP A 29 -30.05 -7.59 21.99
CA ASP A 29 -29.39 -6.49 22.70
C ASP A 29 -29.16 -5.24 21.81
N GLY A 30 -29.64 -5.27 20.57
CA GLY A 30 -29.48 -4.20 19.58
C GLY A 30 -28.10 -4.17 18.92
N LYS A 31 -27.16 -5.05 19.29
CA LYS A 31 -25.83 -5.14 18.69
C LYS A 31 -25.93 -5.65 17.26
N VAL A 32 -25.28 -4.96 16.35
CA VAL A 32 -25.13 -5.39 14.96
C VAL A 32 -23.75 -6.01 14.77
N THR A 33 -23.73 -7.25 14.33
CA THR A 33 -22.50 -7.97 13.96
C THR A 33 -22.48 -8.17 12.46
N MET A 34 -21.34 -7.87 11.85
CA MET A 34 -21.13 -8.02 10.42
C MET A 34 -20.02 -9.04 10.16
N LYS A 35 -20.30 -10.04 9.33
CA LYS A 35 -19.31 -11.00 8.84
C LYS A 35 -19.06 -10.76 7.37
N VAL A 36 -17.82 -10.50 7.03
CA VAL A 36 -17.36 -10.33 5.66
C VAL A 36 -16.43 -11.48 5.32
N ARG A 37 -16.71 -12.20 4.24
CA ARG A 37 -15.82 -13.21 3.67
C ARG A 37 -15.30 -12.71 2.34
N ALA A 38 -13.98 -12.69 2.20
CA ALA A 38 -13.30 -12.44 0.93
C ALA A 38 -12.43 -13.65 0.60
N GLU A 39 -12.40 -14.01 -0.67
CA GLU A 39 -11.47 -15.02 -1.19
C GLU A 39 -10.43 -14.39 -2.09
N SER A 40 -9.18 -14.85 -1.96
CA SER A 40 -8.08 -14.35 -2.74
C SER A 40 -8.18 -14.80 -4.20
N ASN A 41 -7.73 -13.94 -5.10
CA ASN A 41 -7.64 -14.21 -6.52
C ASN A 41 -6.18 -14.43 -6.93
N GLY A 42 -5.63 -15.58 -6.54
CA GLY A 42 -4.28 -16.02 -6.91
C GLY A 42 -3.17 -15.72 -5.90
N TYR A 43 -3.35 -14.72 -5.01
CA TYR A 43 -2.37 -14.35 -3.98
C TYR A 43 -3.00 -14.49 -2.59
N GLY A 44 -2.27 -15.04 -1.62
CA GLY A 44 -2.71 -15.12 -0.23
C GLY A 44 -2.82 -13.74 0.45
N ILE A 45 -3.15 -13.75 1.75
CA ILE A 45 -3.00 -12.54 2.57
C ILE A 45 -1.51 -12.29 2.77
N GLU A 46 -1.07 -11.10 2.41
CA GLU A 46 0.30 -10.65 2.62
C GLU A 46 0.34 -9.60 3.74
N TRP A 47 1.23 -9.80 4.70
CA TRP A 47 1.43 -8.90 5.83
C TRP A 47 2.65 -8.01 5.61
N GLY A 48 2.47 -6.73 5.79
CA GLY A 48 3.50 -5.71 5.64
C GLY A 48 3.26 -4.51 6.53
N LYS A 49 3.67 -3.34 6.06
CA LYS A 49 3.50 -2.07 6.74
C LYS A 49 2.69 -1.10 5.89
N SER A 50 1.88 -0.28 6.57
CA SER A 50 1.17 0.82 5.93
C SER A 50 2.15 1.94 5.55
N LEU A 51 2.17 2.34 4.29
CA LEU A 51 2.90 3.53 3.80
C LEU A 51 2.05 4.80 3.87
N THR A 52 0.83 4.69 4.37
CA THR A 52 -0.08 5.81 4.65
C THR A 52 -0.60 5.71 6.08
N ALA A 53 -0.92 6.82 6.71
CA ALA A 53 -1.53 6.84 8.06
C ALA A 53 -3.04 6.54 7.94
N GLY A 54 -3.40 5.27 7.73
CA GLY A 54 -4.75 4.89 7.32
C GLY A 54 -5.04 5.36 5.90
N VAL A 55 -6.14 6.06 5.69
CA VAL A 55 -6.43 6.75 4.42
C VAL A 55 -5.71 8.10 4.41
N ARG A 56 -4.86 8.31 3.40
CA ARG A 56 -4.20 9.59 3.14
C ARG A 56 -4.98 10.35 2.08
N SER A 57 -5.06 11.67 2.23
CA SER A 57 -5.66 12.57 1.24
C SER A 57 -4.63 13.61 0.80
N ASP A 58 -4.37 13.66 -0.50
CA ASP A 58 -3.51 14.65 -1.13
C ASP A 58 -4.34 15.58 -2.00
N THR A 59 -3.99 16.86 -2.01
CA THR A 59 -4.61 17.89 -2.86
C THR A 59 -3.66 18.38 -3.96
N ALA A 60 -2.43 17.91 -3.95
CA ALA A 60 -1.40 18.17 -4.94
C ALA A 60 -0.32 17.09 -4.87
N ALA A 61 0.56 17.04 -5.87
CA ALA A 61 1.73 16.15 -5.89
C ALA A 61 2.54 16.28 -4.60
N THR A 62 2.76 15.16 -3.90
CA THR A 62 3.30 15.17 -2.54
C THR A 62 4.16 13.93 -2.28
N ASN A 63 5.37 14.15 -1.75
CA ASN A 63 6.19 13.07 -1.20
C ASN A 63 5.69 12.72 0.21
N GLY A 64 5.33 11.46 0.41
CA GLY A 64 4.92 10.95 1.71
C GLY A 64 6.06 10.89 2.72
N THR A 65 5.69 10.76 3.99
CA THR A 65 6.65 10.45 5.05
C THR A 65 7.11 9.00 4.90
N SER A 66 8.39 8.76 5.10
CA SER A 66 8.99 7.44 5.00
C SER A 66 8.64 6.53 6.17
N VAL A 67 8.66 5.23 5.91
CA VAL A 67 8.49 4.16 6.90
C VAL A 67 9.80 3.39 7.01
N ASP A 68 10.30 3.26 8.23
CA ASP A 68 11.46 2.42 8.53
C ASP A 68 11.05 0.95 8.64
N PHE A 69 11.64 0.08 7.82
CA PHE A 69 11.42 -1.37 7.87
C PHE A 69 12.33 -2.08 8.87
N GLY A 70 13.24 -1.36 9.54
CA GLY A 70 14.02 -1.82 10.70
C GLY A 70 15.31 -2.54 10.35
N THR A 71 15.29 -3.50 9.44
CA THR A 71 16.49 -4.16 8.91
C THR A 71 17.10 -3.32 7.77
N GLY A 72 18.36 -3.52 7.43
CA GLY A 72 19.00 -2.91 6.25
C GLY A 72 18.26 -3.24 4.96
N SER A 73 18.86 -2.95 3.81
CA SER A 73 18.35 -3.37 2.50
C SER A 73 18.24 -4.90 2.42
N THR A 74 17.27 -5.41 1.67
CA THR A 74 17.06 -6.84 1.43
C THR A 74 17.06 -7.13 -0.06
N ASP A 75 17.48 -8.33 -0.46
CA ASP A 75 17.61 -8.75 -1.87
C ASP A 75 16.50 -9.74 -2.26
N PHE A 76 15.30 -9.56 -1.75
CA PHE A 76 14.19 -10.51 -1.95
C PHE A 76 12.93 -9.86 -2.51
N GLY A 77 13.05 -8.63 -3.01
CA GLY A 77 11.96 -7.88 -3.60
C GLY A 77 10.88 -7.45 -2.62
N ALA A 78 9.82 -6.88 -3.17
CA ALA A 78 8.66 -6.39 -2.43
C ALA A 78 7.37 -6.48 -3.24
N GLN A 79 6.23 -6.47 -2.55
CA GLN A 79 4.90 -6.33 -3.10
C GLN A 79 4.27 -5.04 -2.58
N PHE A 80 3.59 -4.32 -3.45
CA PHE A 80 2.93 -3.07 -3.10
C PHE A 80 1.47 -3.12 -3.50
N TYR A 81 0.63 -2.58 -2.62
CA TYR A 81 -0.81 -2.56 -2.78
C TYR A 81 -1.31 -1.13 -2.72
N LEU A 82 -2.06 -0.72 -3.73
CA LEU A 82 -2.73 0.57 -3.81
C LEU A 82 -4.24 0.38 -3.75
N GLN A 83 -4.91 1.24 -3.02
CA GLN A 83 -6.35 1.42 -3.08
C GLN A 83 -6.68 2.91 -3.10
N VAL A 84 -7.30 3.36 -4.19
CA VAL A 84 -7.82 4.72 -4.35
C VAL A 84 -9.31 4.70 -4.08
N PHE A 85 -9.77 5.57 -3.18
CA PHE A 85 -11.18 5.66 -2.76
C PHE A 85 -11.93 6.77 -3.48
N SER A 86 -11.30 7.95 -3.60
CA SER A 86 -11.82 9.09 -4.33
C SER A 86 -10.71 9.78 -5.12
N PHE A 87 -11.08 10.40 -6.23
CA PHE A 87 -10.17 11.12 -7.10
C PHE A 87 -10.90 12.25 -7.83
N THR A 88 -10.29 13.42 -7.86
CA THR A 88 -10.73 14.58 -8.63
C THR A 88 -9.52 15.21 -9.30
N GLY A 89 -9.46 15.12 -10.61
CA GLY A 89 -8.33 15.61 -11.41
C GLY A 89 -8.29 15.01 -12.81
N THR A 90 -7.18 15.22 -13.49
CA THR A 90 -6.90 14.63 -14.80
C THR A 90 -6.23 13.27 -14.65
N ASP A 91 -5.17 13.22 -13.85
CA ASP A 91 -4.34 12.03 -13.63
C ASP A 91 -3.64 12.10 -12.26
N ILE A 92 -3.30 10.93 -11.73
CA ILE A 92 -2.38 10.76 -10.60
C ILE A 92 -1.58 9.47 -10.78
N THR A 93 -0.27 9.55 -10.56
CA THR A 93 0.63 8.40 -10.51
C THR A 93 1.20 8.26 -9.11
N PHE A 94 1.24 7.04 -8.62
CA PHE A 94 1.82 6.66 -7.33
C PHE A 94 3.13 5.92 -7.58
N THR A 95 4.20 6.35 -6.94
CA THR A 95 5.51 5.72 -7.02
C THR A 95 6.00 5.38 -5.61
N ILE A 96 6.48 4.17 -5.43
CA ILE A 96 7.19 3.81 -4.21
C ILE A 96 8.64 4.23 -4.38
N GLU A 97 9.13 5.02 -3.43
CA GLU A 97 10.50 5.47 -3.37
C GLU A 97 11.20 4.86 -2.16
N GLU A 98 12.49 4.65 -2.29
CA GLU A 98 13.36 4.01 -1.30
C GLU A 98 14.60 4.85 -0.98
N SER A 99 15.17 4.63 0.20
CA SER A 99 16.43 5.19 0.67
C SER A 99 17.02 4.28 1.74
N SER A 100 18.33 4.10 1.74
CA SER A 100 19.03 3.26 2.73
C SER A 100 19.15 3.94 4.10
N ASP A 101 19.17 5.28 4.15
CA ASP A 101 19.47 6.08 5.33
C ASP A 101 18.48 7.25 5.59
N ASN A 102 17.28 7.16 4.98
CA ASN A 102 16.23 8.18 5.10
C ASN A 102 16.65 9.55 4.52
N ALA A 103 17.31 9.54 3.39
CA ALA A 103 17.82 10.70 2.66
C ALA A 103 18.94 11.50 3.37
N ALA A 104 19.66 10.87 4.32
CA ALA A 104 20.78 11.56 4.97
C ALA A 104 21.99 11.71 4.03
N ALA A 105 22.32 10.66 3.29
CA ALA A 105 23.35 10.66 2.24
C ALA A 105 22.83 10.02 0.94
N ASP A 106 21.86 9.13 1.07
CA ASP A 106 21.21 8.40 -0.02
C ASP A 106 19.80 8.97 -0.25
N ALA A 107 19.66 9.82 -1.26
CA ALA A 107 18.40 10.48 -1.59
C ALA A 107 17.34 9.45 -2.03
N PHE A 108 16.07 9.71 -1.68
CA PHE A 108 14.97 8.87 -2.14
C PHE A 108 14.92 8.76 -3.66
N ALA A 109 14.89 7.53 -4.16
CA ALA A 109 14.77 7.17 -5.56
C ALA A 109 13.64 6.16 -5.77
N ALA A 110 13.08 6.10 -6.97
CA ALA A 110 12.03 5.14 -7.28
C ALA A 110 12.53 3.70 -7.17
N VAL A 111 11.80 2.86 -6.44
CA VAL A 111 12.02 1.40 -6.45
C VAL A 111 11.80 0.88 -7.86
N THR A 112 12.72 0.07 -8.36
CA THR A 112 12.55 -0.58 -9.67
C THR A 112 11.32 -1.51 -9.64
N GLY A 113 10.32 -1.21 -10.48
CA GLY A 113 9.02 -1.91 -10.45
C GLY A 113 8.07 -1.41 -9.37
N GLY A 114 8.37 -0.28 -8.71
CA GLY A 114 7.56 0.34 -7.66
C GLY A 114 6.58 1.42 -8.12
N ALA A 115 6.38 1.59 -9.43
CA ALA A 115 5.40 2.55 -9.98
C ALA A 115 4.08 1.84 -10.30
N PHE A 116 2.97 2.39 -9.81
CA PHE A 116 1.62 1.94 -10.16
C PHE A 116 1.17 2.53 -11.50
N THR A 117 0.20 1.88 -12.10
CA THR A 117 -0.49 2.40 -13.29
C THR A 117 -1.13 3.75 -12.96
N GLU A 118 -1.05 4.68 -13.91
CA GLU A 118 -1.70 5.98 -13.79
C GLU A 118 -3.20 5.83 -13.53
N VAL A 119 -3.72 6.57 -12.56
CA VAL A 119 -5.13 6.59 -12.19
C VAL A 119 -5.78 7.85 -12.72
N THR A 120 -6.84 7.67 -13.51
CA THR A 120 -7.66 8.75 -14.08
C THR A 120 -9.09 8.75 -13.55
N ALA A 121 -9.45 7.74 -12.74
CA ALA A 121 -10.77 7.62 -12.11
C ALA A 121 -10.70 6.79 -10.83
N ALA A 122 -11.61 7.04 -9.90
CA ALA A 122 -11.80 6.23 -8.70
C ALA A 122 -13.16 5.48 -8.77
N PRO A 123 -13.32 4.33 -8.05
CA PRO A 123 -12.28 3.66 -7.28
C PRO A 123 -11.26 2.92 -8.16
N ALA A 124 -10.02 2.84 -7.72
CA ALA A 124 -8.97 2.06 -8.37
C ALA A 124 -8.21 1.20 -7.36
N VAL A 125 -7.80 0.01 -7.76
CA VAL A 125 -7.01 -0.90 -6.94
C VAL A 125 -5.96 -1.59 -7.78
N GLU A 126 -4.75 -1.70 -7.27
CA GLU A 126 -3.67 -2.38 -7.97
C GLU A 126 -2.73 -3.06 -6.97
N ARG A 127 -2.19 -4.21 -7.38
CA ARG A 127 -1.04 -4.86 -6.76
C ARG A 127 0.09 -4.91 -7.78
N ILE A 128 1.24 -4.41 -7.40
CA ILE A 128 2.47 -4.55 -8.16
C ILE A 128 3.50 -5.32 -7.33
N GLN A 129 4.50 -5.86 -8.00
CA GLN A 129 5.62 -6.52 -7.35
C GLN A 129 6.90 -6.24 -8.13
N THR A 130 8.00 -6.15 -7.41
CA THR A 130 9.34 -6.10 -7.99
C THR A 130 9.78 -7.49 -8.48
N ALA A 131 10.93 -7.57 -9.14
CA ALA A 131 11.62 -8.86 -9.29
C ALA A 131 11.95 -9.44 -7.90
N ARG A 132 12.01 -10.77 -7.79
CA ARG A 132 12.22 -11.48 -6.51
C ARG A 132 13.64 -11.33 -5.95
N ASP A 133 14.59 -11.00 -6.81
CA ASP A 133 16.00 -10.73 -6.52
C ASP A 133 16.30 -9.21 -6.54
N GLN A 134 15.27 -8.38 -6.56
CA GLN A 134 15.42 -6.93 -6.48
C GLN A 134 15.83 -6.53 -5.08
N THR A 135 16.93 -5.78 -4.97
CA THR A 135 17.28 -5.10 -3.73
C THR A 135 16.23 -4.04 -3.42
N VAL A 136 15.70 -4.06 -2.20
CA VAL A 136 14.77 -3.04 -1.69
C VAL A 136 15.34 -2.48 -0.39
N GLU A 137 15.45 -1.17 -0.32
CA GLU A 137 16.11 -0.47 0.76
C GLU A 137 15.28 -0.38 2.04
N ARG A 138 15.91 0.16 3.10
CA ARG A 138 15.35 0.17 4.44
C ARG A 138 14.14 1.08 4.60
N TYR A 139 14.20 2.28 4.03
CA TYR A 139 13.15 3.29 4.16
C TYR A 139 12.34 3.36 2.88
N LEU A 140 11.02 3.23 3.01
CA LEU A 140 10.10 3.32 1.89
C LEU A 140 9.08 4.43 2.13
N ARG A 141 8.71 5.13 1.06
CA ARG A 141 7.62 6.10 1.06
C ARG A 141 6.81 6.01 -0.23
N VAL A 142 5.59 6.53 -0.22
CA VAL A 142 4.81 6.75 -1.43
C VAL A 142 4.86 8.22 -1.83
N ALA A 143 5.24 8.47 -3.09
CA ALA A 143 5.19 9.78 -3.73
C ALA A 143 4.03 9.81 -4.72
N THR A 144 3.35 10.96 -4.83
CA THR A 144 2.29 11.21 -5.81
C THR A 144 2.73 12.30 -6.78
N THR A 145 2.42 12.11 -8.08
CA THR A 145 2.62 13.09 -9.15
C THR A 145 1.38 13.14 -10.01
N GLY A 146 1.20 14.20 -10.80
CA GLY A 146 0.06 14.35 -11.70
C GLY A 146 -0.70 15.66 -11.51
N THR A 147 -1.87 15.76 -12.16
CA THR A 147 -2.72 16.96 -12.17
C THR A 147 -4.06 16.64 -11.50
N PHE A 148 -4.16 16.93 -10.21
CA PHE A 148 -5.34 16.64 -9.41
C PHE A 148 -5.56 17.69 -8.32
N THR A 149 -6.76 17.74 -7.78
CA THR A 149 -7.18 18.63 -6.69
C THR A 149 -7.56 17.86 -5.43
N GLU A 150 -7.85 16.55 -5.56
CA GLU A 150 -8.15 15.66 -4.45
C GLU A 150 -7.88 14.20 -4.84
N CYS A 151 -7.21 13.48 -3.96
CA CYS A 151 -7.13 12.02 -4.03
C CYS A 151 -7.04 11.43 -2.63
N SER A 152 -8.00 10.54 -2.29
CA SER A 152 -7.97 9.75 -1.06
C SER A 152 -7.57 8.32 -1.37
N PHE A 153 -6.51 7.84 -0.71
CA PHE A 153 -5.91 6.54 -1.02
C PHE A 153 -5.23 5.89 0.18
N ALA A 154 -4.90 4.63 0.03
CA ALA A 154 -4.10 3.87 0.99
C ALA A 154 -3.09 3.01 0.25
N VAL A 155 -1.89 2.85 0.85
CA VAL A 155 -0.81 2.03 0.31
C VAL A 155 -0.25 1.13 1.41
N VAL A 156 -0.05 -0.15 1.06
CA VAL A 156 0.64 -1.14 1.90
C VAL A 156 1.85 -1.65 1.14
N ALA A 157 2.98 -1.75 1.84
CA ALA A 157 4.19 -2.39 1.33
C ALA A 157 4.50 -3.65 2.13
N VAL A 158 4.80 -4.72 1.41
CA VAL A 158 5.30 -5.99 1.91
C VAL A 158 6.72 -6.14 1.39
N ARG A 159 7.72 -5.77 2.19
CA ARG A 159 9.12 -5.99 1.86
C ARG A 159 9.51 -7.38 2.34
N ASN A 160 10.13 -8.16 1.48
CA ASN A 160 10.53 -9.51 1.83
C ASN A 160 11.89 -9.49 2.52
N ASP A 161 11.97 -9.99 3.75
CA ASP A 161 13.21 -10.09 4.53
C ASP A 161 13.94 -11.43 4.31
N THR A 162 13.30 -12.35 3.59
CA THR A 162 13.84 -13.67 3.24
C THR A 162 13.37 -14.07 1.84
N SER A 163 14.06 -15.03 1.23
CA SER A 163 13.62 -15.59 -0.06
C SER A 163 12.22 -16.20 0.05
N VAL A 164 11.32 -15.71 -0.77
CA VAL A 164 9.93 -16.20 -0.85
C VAL A 164 9.77 -17.03 -2.13
N VAL A 165 9.33 -18.27 -1.96
CA VAL A 165 8.99 -19.17 -3.07
C VAL A 165 7.47 -19.32 -3.09
N PHE A 166 6.85 -18.98 -4.21
CA PHE A 166 5.41 -19.16 -4.44
C PHE A 166 5.19 -20.36 -5.36
#